data_d01ac402dac355370981254f8253a75b
#
_entry.id   d01ac402dac355370981254f8253a75b
#
_cell.length_a   1.000
_cell.length_b   1.000
_cell.length_c   1.000
_cell.angle_alpha   90.00
_cell.angle_beta   90.00
_cell.angle_gamma   90.00
#
_symmetry.space_group_name_H-M   'P 1'
#
loop_
_entity.id
_entity.type
_entity.pdbx_description
1 polymer ?
#
loop_
_entity_poly.entity_id
_entity_poly.type
_entity_poly.pdbx_seq_one_letter_code
_entity_poly.pdbx_strand_id
1 'polypeptide(L)'
;MTVDSQMKGPGPGSGWLSKLETLSILYLAVFLTRIGFGVILILFPLYLPIPKTQSALAAGVTAIYPIVEGVSALPVGAYVDRKGRRKVFVAGLGLIAILSLLIGLSNNLLLVGGAHGVEGLAAAMVTVASLTMITDLTVVTNRGVGMGGFDLANLGGYGVGIVLGVAFSSVFAADLGASFLVVSAILGVSAVAVYFILREPAHISQGPRSLKAMYSSLTSDVAAILPVWFSLTVVLGFYIFLPRLAARMGKTDLSQSAPIILLGLVLLGAGAILFGRLSDKIGRTKTMVIGALGEIGFLLVLPEVFGPLISVPPGTPWIDSYNTVGPLIIVAGFLFFLGSALVPSILAYIGDKAAKEFRGSAMGLYSLMLSGGIAVGLLLAGIADDLGGVQAVFYSAAIIFSGLSLTSAYLLYRNKQSENSASVVSKAPNILV
;
A
#
# COMPACT_ATOMS: atom_id res chain seq x y z
N MET A 1 11.17 62.76 11.55
CA MET A 1 11.61 62.11 10.29
C MET A 1 11.57 60.62 10.50
N THR A 2 10.47 60.10 10.14
CA THR A 2 10.13 58.93 9.30
C THR A 2 10.96 57.65 9.58
N VAL A 3 10.45 56.82 10.49
CA VAL A 3 10.69 55.36 10.53
C VAL A 3 9.39 54.73 10.12
N ASP A 4 9.19 54.58 8.81
CA ASP A 4 8.01 53.87 8.29
C ASP A 4 8.25 53.40 6.85
N SER A 5 9.12 52.40 6.65
CA SER A 5 9.24 51.78 5.33
C SER A 5 9.98 50.44 5.35
N GLN A 6 9.59 49.47 6.20
CA GLN A 6 9.99 48.07 5.98
C GLN A 6 9.08 47.09 6.75
N MET A 7 7.85 46.93 6.32
CA MET A 7 7.09 45.70 6.59
C MET A 7 5.91 45.60 5.62
N LYS A 8 6.20 45.44 4.32
CA LYS A 8 5.26 44.80 3.43
C LYS A 8 5.56 43.32 3.42
N GLY A 9 4.97 42.62 4.36
CA GLY A 9 4.83 41.16 4.29
C GLY A 9 4.04 40.78 3.01
N PRO A 10 4.31 39.63 2.38
CA PRO A 10 3.56 39.20 1.21
C PRO A 10 2.08 39.15 1.55
N GLY A 11 1.26 39.76 0.69
CA GLY A 11 -0.19 39.84 0.87
C GLY A 11 -0.80 38.44 1.10
N PRO A 12 -1.92 38.33 1.84
CA PRO A 12 -2.49 37.04 2.28
C PRO A 12 -2.90 36.08 1.14
N GLY A 13 -2.89 36.50 -0.12
CA GLY A 13 -3.23 35.67 -1.28
C GLY A 13 -2.06 34.94 -1.95
N SER A 14 -0.85 35.51 -1.94
CA SER A 14 0.29 34.95 -2.70
C SER A 14 0.91 33.69 -2.07
N GLY A 15 0.90 33.61 -0.76
CA GLY A 15 1.45 32.46 -0.04
C GLY A 15 0.57 31.19 -0.09
N TRP A 16 -0.74 31.35 -0.22
CA TRP A 16 -1.69 30.24 -0.32
C TRP A 16 -1.69 29.62 -1.73
N LEU A 17 -1.69 30.41 -2.77
CA LEU A 17 -1.60 29.95 -4.16
C LEU A 17 -0.29 29.17 -4.39
N SER A 18 0.83 29.65 -3.89
CA SER A 18 2.12 28.94 -4.02
C SER A 18 2.15 27.60 -3.27
N LYS A 19 1.44 27.47 -2.16
CA LYS A 19 1.29 26.19 -1.43
C LYS A 19 0.43 25.19 -2.20
N LEU A 20 -0.69 25.64 -2.79
CA LEU A 20 -1.55 24.81 -3.62
C LEU A 20 -0.82 24.33 -4.88
N GLU A 21 -0.08 25.21 -5.52
CA GLU A 21 0.76 24.86 -6.67
C GLU A 21 1.79 23.78 -6.29
N THR A 22 2.49 23.95 -5.18
CA THR A 22 3.47 22.98 -4.68
C THR A 22 2.83 21.64 -4.33
N LEU A 23 1.63 21.64 -3.71
CA LEU A 23 0.88 20.41 -3.41
C LEU A 23 0.45 19.68 -4.68
N SER A 24 -0.06 20.41 -5.69
CA SER A 24 -0.47 19.82 -6.97
C SER A 24 0.70 19.15 -7.70
N ILE A 25 1.86 19.82 -7.72
CA ILE A 25 3.10 19.27 -8.30
C ILE A 25 3.53 18.02 -7.54
N LEU A 26 3.46 18.04 -6.20
CA LEU A 26 3.82 16.90 -5.36
C LEU A 26 2.89 15.72 -5.60
N TYR A 27 1.57 15.95 -5.70
CA TYR A 27 0.61 14.89 -6.00
C TYR A 27 0.84 14.28 -7.38
N LEU A 28 1.10 15.10 -8.39
CA LEU A 28 1.44 14.62 -9.72
C LEU A 28 2.74 13.78 -9.70
N ALA A 29 3.76 14.24 -8.98
CA ALA A 29 5.01 13.52 -8.84
C ALA A 29 4.82 12.16 -8.14
N VAL A 30 4.02 12.13 -7.08
CA VAL A 30 3.65 10.89 -6.38
C VAL A 30 2.88 9.96 -7.32
N PHE A 31 1.88 10.47 -8.03
CA PHE A 31 1.08 9.70 -8.98
C PHE A 31 1.96 9.04 -10.05
N LEU A 32 2.84 9.79 -10.70
CA LEU A 32 3.76 9.27 -11.72
C LEU A 32 4.72 8.22 -11.14
N THR A 33 5.22 8.45 -9.92
CA THR A 33 6.08 7.49 -9.23
C THR A 33 5.35 6.17 -8.96
N ARG A 34 4.08 6.27 -8.53
CA ARG A 34 3.26 5.09 -8.21
C ARG A 34 2.83 4.32 -9.46
N ILE A 35 2.74 4.98 -10.62
CA ILE A 35 2.62 4.27 -11.91
C ILE A 35 3.83 3.34 -12.09
N GLY A 36 5.05 3.85 -11.95
CA GLY A 36 6.25 3.02 -12.07
C GLY A 36 6.25 1.84 -11.10
N PHE A 37 5.92 2.08 -9.84
CA PHE A 37 5.83 1.00 -8.84
C PHE A 37 4.74 -0.02 -9.15
N GLY A 38 3.57 0.39 -9.66
CA GLY A 38 2.50 -0.51 -10.05
C GLY A 38 2.92 -1.43 -11.21
N VAL A 39 3.68 -0.90 -12.17
CA VAL A 39 4.27 -1.70 -13.25
C VAL A 39 5.27 -2.73 -12.70
N ILE A 40 6.21 -2.29 -11.85
CA ILE A 40 7.21 -3.16 -11.22
C ILE A 40 6.52 -4.27 -10.41
N LEU A 41 5.48 -3.94 -9.65
CA LEU A 41 4.73 -4.89 -8.82
C LEU A 41 4.17 -6.07 -9.62
N ILE A 42 3.70 -5.84 -10.85
CA ILE A 42 3.20 -6.89 -11.74
C ILE A 42 4.34 -7.63 -12.46
N LEU A 43 5.32 -6.88 -12.96
CA LEU A 43 6.31 -7.46 -13.87
C LEU A 43 7.50 -8.09 -13.15
N PHE A 44 7.89 -7.61 -11.97
CA PHE A 44 9.07 -8.12 -11.29
C PHE A 44 8.98 -9.61 -10.96
N PRO A 45 7.89 -10.14 -10.39
CA PRO A 45 7.75 -11.57 -10.16
C PRO A 45 7.78 -12.43 -11.45
N LEU A 46 7.34 -11.85 -12.60
CA LEU A 46 7.39 -12.51 -13.91
C LEU A 46 8.80 -12.51 -14.50
N TYR A 47 9.52 -11.40 -14.31
CA TYR A 47 10.84 -11.14 -14.89
C TYR A 47 11.96 -11.94 -14.23
N LEU A 48 11.83 -12.29 -12.94
CA LEU A 48 12.90 -12.93 -12.17
C LEU A 48 13.52 -14.13 -12.91
N PRO A 49 14.87 -14.16 -13.06
CA PRO A 49 15.60 -15.26 -13.69
C PRO A 49 15.68 -16.47 -12.75
N ILE A 50 14.54 -16.93 -12.28
CA ILE A 50 14.36 -18.05 -11.36
C ILE A 50 13.41 -19.06 -12.01
N PRO A 51 13.73 -20.38 -12.01
CA PRO A 51 12.83 -21.40 -12.48
C PRO A 51 11.41 -21.24 -11.91
N LYS A 52 10.39 -21.41 -12.76
CA LYS A 52 9.00 -21.17 -12.34
C LYS A 52 8.53 -22.11 -11.23
N THR A 53 9.24 -23.22 -11.03
CA THR A 53 9.00 -24.20 -9.97
C THR A 53 9.63 -23.83 -8.61
N GLN A 54 10.42 -22.76 -8.53
CA GLN A 54 11.06 -22.29 -7.29
C GLN A 54 10.34 -21.03 -6.79
N SER A 55 9.12 -21.20 -6.33
CA SER A 55 8.25 -20.10 -5.92
C SER A 55 8.70 -19.45 -4.62
N ALA A 56 9.17 -20.22 -3.64
CA ALA A 56 9.69 -19.68 -2.39
C ALA A 56 10.94 -18.80 -2.61
N LEU A 57 11.84 -19.19 -3.52
CA LEU A 57 13.01 -18.37 -3.85
C LEU A 57 12.59 -17.07 -4.53
N ALA A 58 11.67 -17.14 -5.50
CA ALA A 58 11.17 -15.95 -6.19
C ALA A 58 10.44 -14.99 -5.23
N ALA A 59 9.63 -15.54 -4.33
CA ALA A 59 8.95 -14.79 -3.27
C ALA A 59 9.95 -14.14 -2.32
N GLY A 60 11.00 -14.85 -1.92
CA GLY A 60 12.08 -14.34 -1.08
C GLY A 60 12.78 -13.13 -1.72
N VAL A 61 13.13 -13.22 -3.00
CA VAL A 61 13.76 -12.11 -3.73
C VAL A 61 12.80 -10.92 -3.85
N THR A 62 11.52 -11.17 -4.15
CA THR A 62 10.51 -10.11 -4.21
C THR A 62 10.27 -9.45 -2.84
N ALA A 63 10.34 -10.21 -1.75
CA ALA A 63 10.13 -9.72 -0.39
C ALA A 63 11.27 -8.82 0.12
N ILE A 64 12.46 -8.85 -0.49
CA ILE A 64 13.58 -7.98 -0.09
C ILE A 64 13.19 -6.50 -0.15
N TYR A 65 12.48 -6.10 -1.20
CA TYR A 65 12.02 -4.71 -1.37
C TYR A 65 11.19 -4.20 -0.18
N PRO A 66 10.03 -4.79 0.18
CA PRO A 66 9.24 -4.29 1.30
C PRO A 66 9.96 -4.44 2.65
N ILE A 67 10.85 -5.44 2.83
CA ILE A 67 11.68 -5.55 4.04
C ILE A 67 12.59 -4.32 4.15
N VAL A 68 13.34 -4.00 3.09
CA VAL A 68 14.26 -2.87 3.09
C VAL A 68 13.51 -1.55 3.21
N GLU A 69 12.37 -1.38 2.52
CA GLU A 69 11.52 -0.19 2.65
C GLU A 69 11.08 0.04 4.10
N GLY A 70 10.55 -0.99 4.76
CA GLY A 70 10.07 -0.91 6.14
C GLY A 70 11.18 -0.58 7.15
N VAL A 71 12.32 -1.29 7.06
CA VAL A 71 13.47 -1.07 7.96
C VAL A 71 14.10 0.31 7.74
N SER A 72 14.13 0.78 6.48
CA SER A 72 14.72 2.07 6.12
C SER A 72 13.85 3.28 6.46
N ALA A 73 12.55 3.11 6.69
CA ALA A 73 11.61 4.23 6.86
C ALA A 73 12.01 5.17 8.02
N LEU A 74 12.47 4.64 9.15
CA LEU A 74 12.88 5.44 10.30
C LEU A 74 14.21 6.20 10.06
N PRO A 75 15.32 5.55 9.66
CA PRO A 75 16.56 6.28 9.38
C PRO A 75 16.42 7.28 8.23
N VAL A 76 15.63 6.96 7.20
CA VAL A 76 15.29 7.87 6.12
C VAL A 76 14.53 9.08 6.64
N GLY A 77 13.61 8.91 7.58
CA GLY A 77 12.90 10.02 8.22
C GLY A 77 13.86 11.02 8.86
N ALA A 78 14.81 10.55 9.64
CA ALA A 78 15.86 11.39 10.24
C ALA A 78 16.75 12.05 9.19
N TYR A 79 17.02 11.37 8.07
CA TYR A 79 17.81 11.91 6.97
C TYR A 79 17.06 13.01 6.22
N VAL A 80 15.75 12.83 5.96
CA VAL A 80 14.85 13.83 5.37
C VAL A 80 14.84 15.12 6.18
N ASP A 81 14.77 15.00 7.52
CA ASP A 81 14.76 16.16 8.41
C ASP A 81 16.08 16.96 8.38
N ARG A 82 17.23 16.27 8.15
CA ARG A 82 18.56 16.89 8.10
C ARG A 82 18.92 17.47 6.73
N LYS A 83 18.57 16.78 5.65
CA LYS A 83 19.03 17.10 4.29
C LYS A 83 18.02 17.86 3.44
N GLY A 84 16.77 17.96 3.91
CA GLY A 84 15.66 18.59 3.19
C GLY A 84 14.82 17.55 2.44
N ARG A 85 13.53 17.87 2.35
CA ARG A 85 12.49 16.96 1.83
C ARG A 85 12.63 16.73 0.33
N ARG A 86 12.72 17.83 -0.42
CA ARG A 86 12.85 17.82 -1.88
C ARG A 86 14.09 17.05 -2.34
N LYS A 87 15.25 17.31 -1.72
CA LYS A 87 16.50 16.66 -2.10
C LYS A 87 16.43 15.16 -1.95
N VAL A 88 15.88 14.69 -0.84
CA VAL A 88 15.74 13.25 -0.57
C VAL A 88 14.70 12.63 -1.49
N PHE A 89 13.57 13.31 -1.77
CA PHE A 89 12.55 12.86 -2.70
C PHE A 89 13.12 12.67 -4.12
N VAL A 90 13.80 13.67 -4.65
CA VAL A 90 14.42 13.64 -5.99
C VAL A 90 15.52 12.57 -6.07
N ALA A 91 16.35 12.46 -5.02
CA ALA A 91 17.39 11.44 -4.96
C ALA A 91 16.78 10.02 -4.95
N GLY A 92 15.67 9.82 -4.22
CA GLY A 92 14.92 8.57 -4.24
C GLY A 92 14.38 8.22 -5.64
N LEU A 93 13.75 9.18 -6.32
CA LEU A 93 13.26 8.98 -7.69
C LEU A 93 14.39 8.64 -8.68
N GLY A 94 15.49 9.38 -8.63
CA GLY A 94 16.66 9.13 -9.48
C GLY A 94 17.28 7.77 -9.21
N LEU A 95 17.36 7.37 -7.94
CA LEU A 95 17.89 6.07 -7.55
C LEU A 95 17.00 4.93 -8.08
N ILE A 96 15.66 5.02 -7.94
CA ILE A 96 14.76 4.00 -8.51
C ILE A 96 14.91 3.92 -10.03
N ALA A 97 15.01 5.08 -10.72
CA ALA A 97 15.21 5.08 -12.17
C ALA A 97 16.49 4.34 -12.58
N ILE A 98 17.60 4.57 -11.89
CA ILE A 98 18.88 3.89 -12.14
C ILE A 98 18.76 2.39 -11.84
N LEU A 99 18.13 2.03 -10.74
CA LEU A 99 18.00 0.63 -10.33
C LEU A 99 17.07 -0.14 -11.28
N SER A 100 15.95 0.45 -11.71
CA SER A 100 15.07 -0.13 -12.74
C SER A 100 15.80 -0.31 -14.07
N LEU A 101 16.68 0.63 -14.46
CA LEU A 101 17.56 0.47 -15.62
C LEU A 101 18.48 -0.75 -15.47
N LEU A 102 19.14 -0.88 -14.31
CA LEU A 102 20.03 -2.00 -14.04
C LEU A 102 19.29 -3.34 -14.05
N ILE A 103 18.08 -3.39 -13.48
CA ILE A 103 17.21 -4.57 -13.52
C ILE A 103 16.90 -4.93 -14.97
N GLY A 104 16.42 -3.98 -15.78
CA GLY A 104 16.02 -4.24 -17.16
C GLY A 104 17.16 -4.71 -18.08
N LEU A 105 18.41 -4.36 -17.74
CA LEU A 105 19.61 -4.74 -18.52
C LEU A 105 20.29 -6.01 -18.03
N SER A 106 19.82 -6.67 -16.97
CA SER A 106 20.52 -7.77 -16.34
C SER A 106 19.68 -9.02 -16.14
N ASN A 107 20.27 -10.18 -16.46
CA ASN A 107 19.71 -11.50 -16.14
C ASN A 107 20.42 -12.14 -14.93
N ASN A 108 21.28 -11.42 -14.23
CA ASN A 108 21.96 -11.93 -13.05
C ASN A 108 21.08 -11.78 -11.81
N LEU A 109 20.72 -12.90 -11.16
CA LEU A 109 19.83 -12.93 -10.01
C LEU A 109 20.32 -12.06 -8.84
N LEU A 110 21.64 -12.09 -8.55
CA LEU A 110 22.18 -11.29 -7.44
C LEU A 110 22.10 -9.80 -7.73
N LEU A 111 22.35 -9.38 -8.96
CA LEU A 111 22.24 -7.99 -9.37
C LEU A 111 20.79 -7.55 -9.36
N VAL A 112 19.88 -8.32 -9.97
CA VAL A 112 18.44 -8.03 -10.02
C VAL A 112 17.83 -7.97 -8.62
N GLY A 113 18.09 -8.97 -7.78
CA GLY A 113 17.60 -9.03 -6.40
C GLY A 113 18.22 -7.95 -5.52
N GLY A 114 19.52 -7.69 -5.65
CA GLY A 114 20.19 -6.62 -4.92
C GLY A 114 19.69 -5.22 -5.32
N ALA A 115 19.54 -4.96 -6.62
CA ALA A 115 18.95 -3.71 -7.11
C ALA A 115 17.53 -3.53 -6.60
N HIS A 116 16.69 -4.58 -6.64
CA HIS A 116 15.33 -4.55 -6.13
C HIS A 116 15.27 -4.28 -4.61
N GLY A 117 16.22 -4.83 -3.84
CA GLY A 117 16.35 -4.51 -2.43
C GLY A 117 16.70 -3.03 -2.19
N VAL A 118 17.62 -2.47 -2.96
CA VAL A 118 17.97 -1.04 -2.87
C VAL A 118 16.83 -0.14 -3.38
N GLU A 119 15.99 -0.60 -4.31
CA GLU A 119 14.74 0.09 -4.67
C GLU A 119 13.83 0.28 -3.46
N GLY A 120 13.80 -0.68 -2.51
CA GLY A 120 13.06 -0.53 -1.25
C GLY A 120 13.56 0.66 -0.41
N LEU A 121 14.88 0.88 -0.31
CA LEU A 121 15.42 2.08 0.33
C LEU A 121 15.00 3.35 -0.41
N ALA A 122 15.10 3.36 -1.72
CA ALA A 122 14.72 4.51 -2.54
C ALA A 122 13.21 4.81 -2.44
N ALA A 123 12.37 3.76 -2.34
CA ALA A 123 10.94 3.89 -2.08
C ALA A 123 10.65 4.52 -0.71
N ALA A 124 11.38 4.12 0.33
CA ALA A 124 11.29 4.76 1.64
C ALA A 124 11.65 6.25 1.56
N MET A 125 12.69 6.63 0.78
CA MET A 125 13.07 8.03 0.56
C MET A 125 11.93 8.82 -0.10
N VAL A 126 11.30 8.28 -1.14
CA VAL A 126 10.17 8.91 -1.83
C VAL A 126 8.95 9.03 -0.90
N THR A 127 8.56 7.95 -0.26
CA THR A 127 7.36 7.88 0.59
C THR A 127 7.48 8.80 1.79
N VAL A 128 8.58 8.72 2.54
CA VAL A 128 8.78 9.50 3.76
C VAL A 128 8.93 11.00 3.44
N ALA A 129 9.68 11.34 2.38
CA ALA A 129 9.85 12.73 2.00
C ALA A 129 8.53 13.37 1.52
N SER A 130 7.74 12.67 0.69
CA SER A 130 6.45 13.17 0.20
C SER A 130 5.43 13.37 1.34
N LEU A 131 5.28 12.40 2.23
CA LEU A 131 4.41 12.53 3.40
C LEU A 131 4.83 13.69 4.32
N THR A 132 6.15 13.88 4.51
CA THR A 132 6.66 14.99 5.30
C THR A 132 6.36 16.33 4.63
N MET A 133 6.56 16.44 3.29
CA MET A 133 6.22 17.67 2.55
C MET A 133 4.73 18.01 2.67
N ILE A 134 3.83 17.03 2.59
CA ILE A 134 2.40 17.27 2.73
C ILE A 134 2.08 17.81 4.13
N THR A 135 2.68 17.22 5.17
CA THR A 135 2.48 17.70 6.54
C THR A 135 3.02 19.11 6.77
N ASP A 136 4.12 19.48 6.10
CA ASP A 136 4.70 20.82 6.17
C ASP A 136 3.89 21.86 5.37
N LEU A 137 3.24 21.45 4.28
CA LEU A 137 2.41 22.32 3.44
C LEU A 137 0.97 22.50 3.96
N THR A 138 0.52 21.62 4.86
CA THR A 138 -0.85 21.63 5.40
C THR A 138 -0.88 22.01 6.88
N VAL A 139 -1.95 22.70 7.29
CA VAL A 139 -2.23 23.00 8.71
C VAL A 139 -3.20 21.94 9.27
N VAL A 140 -3.29 21.85 10.60
CA VAL A 140 -4.11 20.84 11.29
C VAL A 140 -5.56 20.79 10.76
N THR A 141 -6.14 21.95 10.41
CA THR A 141 -7.54 22.07 9.95
C THR A 141 -7.77 21.54 8.53
N ASN A 142 -6.75 21.53 7.67
CA ASN A 142 -6.88 21.04 6.27
C ASN A 142 -5.96 19.85 5.96
N ARG A 143 -5.25 19.32 6.96
CA ARG A 143 -4.34 18.18 6.79
C ARG A 143 -5.04 16.93 6.26
N GLY A 144 -6.29 16.70 6.67
CA GLY A 144 -7.11 15.60 6.15
C GLY A 144 -7.34 15.68 4.64
N VAL A 145 -7.61 16.88 4.12
CA VAL A 145 -7.75 17.11 2.68
C VAL A 145 -6.42 16.88 1.95
N GLY A 146 -5.30 17.37 2.53
CA GLY A 146 -3.97 17.16 1.97
C GLY A 146 -3.57 15.68 1.92
N MET A 147 -3.84 14.93 2.97
CA MET A 147 -3.59 13.48 3.00
C MET A 147 -4.51 12.73 2.04
N GLY A 148 -5.80 13.12 1.95
CA GLY A 148 -6.73 12.53 0.98
C GLY A 148 -6.30 12.74 -0.47
N GLY A 149 -5.75 13.90 -0.81
CA GLY A 149 -5.16 14.18 -2.12
C GLY A 149 -3.93 13.29 -2.39
N PHE A 150 -3.09 13.08 -1.37
CA PHE A 150 -1.96 12.14 -1.46
C PHE A 150 -2.44 10.71 -1.69
N ASP A 151 -3.43 10.23 -0.92
CA ASP A 151 -3.96 8.87 -1.05
C ASP A 151 -4.57 8.65 -2.44
N LEU A 152 -5.29 9.65 -2.97
CA LEU A 152 -5.83 9.60 -4.33
C LEU A 152 -4.70 9.49 -5.38
N ALA A 153 -3.65 10.28 -5.26
CA ALA A 153 -2.49 10.22 -6.14
C ALA A 153 -1.75 8.88 -6.01
N ASN A 154 -1.57 8.41 -4.78
CA ASN A 154 -0.89 7.16 -4.46
C ASN A 154 -1.64 5.94 -5.00
N LEU A 155 -2.92 5.77 -4.65
CA LEU A 155 -3.75 4.64 -5.08
C LEU A 155 -4.08 4.71 -6.57
N GLY A 156 -4.39 5.90 -7.09
CA GLY A 156 -4.63 6.12 -8.51
C GLY A 156 -3.41 5.78 -9.36
N GLY A 157 -2.22 6.19 -8.92
CA GLY A 157 -0.95 5.86 -9.58
C GLY A 157 -0.69 4.35 -9.60
N TYR A 158 -0.85 3.66 -8.46
CA TYR A 158 -0.76 2.20 -8.41
C TYR A 158 -1.76 1.52 -9.34
N GLY A 159 -3.03 1.97 -9.33
CA GLY A 159 -4.07 1.42 -10.20
C GLY A 159 -3.70 1.51 -11.68
N VAL A 160 -3.29 2.69 -12.14
CA VAL A 160 -2.83 2.89 -13.52
C VAL A 160 -1.58 2.04 -13.80
N GLY A 161 -0.62 2.00 -12.86
CA GLY A 161 0.60 1.22 -13.00
C GLY A 161 0.34 -0.29 -13.12
N ILE A 162 -0.59 -0.83 -12.33
CA ILE A 162 -1.01 -2.24 -12.41
C ILE A 162 -1.58 -2.55 -13.80
N VAL A 163 -2.49 -1.72 -14.31
CA VAL A 163 -3.07 -1.89 -15.65
C VAL A 163 -2.00 -1.82 -16.73
N LEU A 164 -1.07 -0.88 -16.63
CA LEU A 164 0.07 -0.79 -17.55
C LEU A 164 1.02 -1.99 -17.42
N GLY A 165 1.29 -2.49 -16.22
CA GLY A 165 2.10 -3.68 -15.99
C GLY A 165 1.50 -4.92 -16.64
N VAL A 166 0.18 -5.08 -16.54
CA VAL A 166 -0.56 -6.13 -17.23
C VAL A 166 -0.46 -5.98 -18.77
N ALA A 167 -0.63 -4.76 -19.30
CA ALA A 167 -0.46 -4.50 -20.74
C ALA A 167 0.99 -4.77 -21.19
N PHE A 168 1.98 -4.37 -20.40
CA PHE A 168 3.40 -4.58 -20.71
C PHE A 168 3.80 -6.06 -20.67
N SER A 169 3.12 -6.92 -19.90
CA SER A 169 3.36 -8.36 -19.94
C SER A 169 3.09 -8.98 -21.32
N SER A 170 2.21 -8.35 -22.10
CA SER A 170 1.92 -8.73 -23.49
C SER A 170 2.82 -7.99 -24.48
N VAL A 171 2.89 -6.66 -24.37
CA VAL A 171 3.65 -5.81 -25.32
C VAL A 171 5.13 -6.17 -25.34
N PHE A 172 5.70 -6.49 -24.18
CA PHE A 172 7.10 -6.86 -24.02
C PHE A 172 7.28 -8.35 -23.70
N ALA A 173 6.37 -9.21 -24.16
CA ALA A 173 6.40 -10.66 -23.91
C ALA A 173 7.71 -11.33 -24.34
N ALA A 174 8.36 -10.82 -25.39
CA ALA A 174 9.65 -11.32 -25.89
C ALA A 174 10.84 -10.90 -25.00
N ASP A 175 10.75 -9.74 -24.37
CA ASP A 175 11.78 -9.19 -23.47
C ASP A 175 11.13 -8.30 -22.41
N LEU A 176 10.79 -8.89 -21.26
CA LEU A 176 10.22 -8.15 -20.14
C LEU A 176 11.19 -7.11 -19.56
N GLY A 177 12.50 -7.25 -19.79
CA GLY A 177 13.51 -6.26 -19.40
C GLY A 177 13.23 -4.89 -20.00
N ALA A 178 12.72 -4.83 -21.24
CA ALA A 178 12.35 -3.58 -21.89
C ALA A 178 11.30 -2.78 -21.12
N SER A 179 10.40 -3.44 -20.39
CA SER A 179 9.42 -2.77 -19.52
C SER A 179 10.08 -1.96 -18.41
N PHE A 180 11.16 -2.49 -17.82
CA PHE A 180 11.92 -1.79 -16.77
C PHE A 180 12.68 -0.58 -17.34
N LEU A 181 13.11 -0.64 -18.62
CA LEU A 181 13.71 0.52 -19.29
C LEU A 181 12.69 1.64 -19.48
N VAL A 182 11.44 1.30 -19.85
CA VAL A 182 10.34 2.28 -19.93
C VAL A 182 10.06 2.89 -18.55
N VAL A 183 9.96 2.09 -17.50
CA VAL A 183 9.77 2.57 -16.11
C VAL A 183 10.92 3.47 -15.70
N SER A 184 12.16 3.07 -15.97
CA SER A 184 13.36 3.88 -15.71
C SER A 184 13.29 5.25 -16.39
N ALA A 185 12.90 5.29 -17.66
CA ALA A 185 12.75 6.54 -18.41
C ALA A 185 11.68 7.45 -17.80
N ILE A 186 10.49 6.91 -17.46
CA ILE A 186 9.41 7.66 -16.84
C ILE A 186 9.86 8.25 -15.50
N LEU A 187 10.48 7.44 -14.64
CA LEU A 187 10.94 7.87 -13.32
C LEU A 187 12.12 8.84 -13.41
N GLY A 188 13.03 8.64 -14.36
CA GLY A 188 14.15 9.56 -14.61
C GLY A 188 13.69 10.93 -15.08
N VAL A 189 12.76 10.97 -16.06
CA VAL A 189 12.13 12.23 -16.52
C VAL A 189 11.38 12.89 -15.37
N SER A 190 10.64 12.10 -14.56
CA SER A 190 9.94 12.62 -13.38
C SER A 190 10.92 13.21 -12.35
N ALA A 191 12.06 12.55 -12.09
CA ALA A 191 13.08 13.06 -11.17
C ALA A 191 13.65 14.39 -11.63
N VAL A 192 13.98 14.52 -12.94
CA VAL A 192 14.48 15.76 -13.54
C VAL A 192 13.41 16.85 -13.47
N ALA A 193 12.18 16.56 -13.87
CA ALA A 193 11.09 17.53 -13.84
C ALA A 193 10.84 18.04 -12.41
N VAL A 194 10.75 17.12 -11.44
CA VAL A 194 10.55 17.45 -10.02
C VAL A 194 11.73 18.25 -9.47
N TYR A 195 12.96 17.94 -9.86
CA TYR A 195 14.14 18.71 -9.47
C TYR A 195 14.03 20.20 -9.86
N PHE A 196 13.47 20.54 -11.00
CA PHE A 196 13.34 21.92 -11.43
C PHE A 196 12.07 22.61 -10.93
N ILE A 197 10.96 21.87 -10.81
CA ILE A 197 9.63 22.45 -10.59
C ILE A 197 9.26 22.46 -9.10
N LEU A 198 9.56 21.37 -8.35
CA LEU A 198 9.16 21.26 -6.94
C LEU A 198 10.01 22.18 -6.06
N ARG A 199 9.35 22.99 -5.25
CA ARG A 199 10.02 23.87 -4.28
C ARG A 199 10.18 23.17 -2.93
N GLU A 200 11.29 23.44 -2.23
CA GLU A 200 11.48 22.97 -0.85
C GLU A 200 10.45 23.68 0.06
N PRO A 201 9.60 22.96 0.80
CA PRO A 201 8.70 23.57 1.78
C PRO A 201 9.49 24.20 2.92
N ALA A 202 8.90 25.23 3.56
CA ALA A 202 9.46 25.77 4.79
C ALA A 202 9.54 24.67 5.86
N HIS A 203 10.70 24.54 6.49
CA HIS A 203 10.94 23.49 7.48
C HIS A 203 10.10 23.72 8.74
N ILE A 204 9.19 22.79 9.03
CA ILE A 204 8.50 22.70 10.32
C ILE A 204 9.13 21.54 11.07
N SER A 205 9.81 21.83 12.19
CA SER A 205 10.37 20.79 13.04
C SER A 205 9.24 19.88 13.55
N GLN A 206 9.29 18.61 13.16
CA GLN A 206 8.40 17.59 13.70
C GLN A 206 9.10 16.93 14.89
N GLY A 207 8.34 16.57 15.92
CA GLY A 207 8.87 15.85 17.09
C GLY A 207 9.61 14.56 16.70
N PRO A 208 10.44 14.01 17.60
CA PRO A 208 11.30 12.89 17.30
C PRO A 208 10.50 11.67 16.84
N ARG A 209 10.82 11.17 15.63
CA ARG A 209 10.32 9.89 15.10
C ARG A 209 11.16 8.78 15.73
N SER A 210 10.62 8.13 16.76
CA SER A 210 11.31 7.03 17.43
C SER A 210 10.38 5.83 17.58
N LEU A 211 10.96 4.61 17.62
CA LEU A 211 10.22 3.39 17.96
C LEU A 211 9.49 3.52 19.28
N LYS A 212 10.09 4.20 20.27
CA LYS A 212 9.47 4.46 21.56
C LYS A 212 8.20 5.31 21.43
N ALA A 213 8.23 6.37 20.60
CA ALA A 213 7.05 7.21 20.34
C ALA A 213 5.95 6.42 19.59
N MET A 214 6.34 5.54 18.65
CA MET A 214 5.40 4.63 17.97
C MET A 214 4.74 3.68 18.97
N TYR A 215 5.53 3.06 19.86
CA TYR A 215 4.99 2.19 20.91
C TYR A 215 4.06 2.95 21.88
N SER A 216 4.42 4.17 22.26
CA SER A 216 3.59 5.03 23.13
C SER A 216 2.27 5.47 22.47
N SER A 217 2.15 5.35 21.13
CA SER A 217 0.89 5.65 20.42
C SER A 217 -0.14 4.50 20.49
N LEU A 218 0.30 3.32 20.95
CA LEU A 218 -0.53 2.12 21.04
C LEU A 218 -1.46 2.21 22.26
N THR A 219 -2.68 2.67 22.04
CA THR A 219 -3.77 2.45 22.99
C THR A 219 -4.19 0.98 22.94
N SER A 220 -4.85 0.47 23.99
CA SER A 220 -5.39 -0.90 24.02
C SER A 220 -6.32 -1.18 22.83
N ASP A 221 -7.09 -0.18 22.41
CA ASP A 221 -8.01 -0.24 21.28
C ASP A 221 -7.25 -0.32 19.94
N VAL A 222 -6.21 0.51 19.75
CA VAL A 222 -5.37 0.44 18.56
C VAL A 222 -4.63 -0.90 18.50
N ALA A 223 -4.09 -1.37 19.62
CA ALA A 223 -3.42 -2.66 19.70
C ALA A 223 -4.36 -3.84 19.33
N ALA A 224 -5.64 -3.74 19.70
CA ALA A 224 -6.63 -4.78 19.42
C ALA A 224 -6.94 -4.97 17.92
N ILE A 225 -6.75 -3.94 17.08
CA ILE A 225 -7.00 -4.04 15.63
C ILE A 225 -5.72 -4.34 14.83
N LEU A 226 -4.54 -4.30 15.42
CA LEU A 226 -3.29 -4.58 14.70
C LEU A 226 -3.27 -5.99 14.07
N PRO A 227 -3.79 -7.07 14.70
CA PRO A 227 -3.79 -8.37 14.06
C PRO A 227 -4.59 -8.39 12.75
N VAL A 228 -5.80 -7.83 12.70
CA VAL A 228 -6.58 -7.78 11.45
C VAL A 228 -5.94 -6.86 10.42
N TRP A 229 -5.32 -5.76 10.84
CA TRP A 229 -4.57 -4.90 9.94
C TRP A 229 -3.36 -5.63 9.36
N PHE A 230 -2.57 -6.30 10.20
CA PHE A 230 -1.42 -7.08 9.75
C PHE A 230 -1.84 -8.21 8.81
N SER A 231 -2.92 -8.94 9.11
CA SER A 231 -3.40 -10.01 8.25
C SER A 231 -3.83 -9.51 6.86
N LEU A 232 -4.45 -8.33 6.78
CA LEU A 232 -4.82 -7.72 5.50
C LEU A 232 -3.58 -7.36 4.67
N THR A 233 -2.52 -6.86 5.31
CA THR A 233 -1.27 -6.57 4.62
C THR A 233 -0.50 -7.84 4.23
N VAL A 234 -0.64 -8.92 4.99
CA VAL A 234 -0.16 -10.26 4.60
C VAL A 234 -0.90 -10.74 3.35
N VAL A 235 -2.23 -10.64 3.31
CA VAL A 235 -3.03 -10.99 2.13
C VAL A 235 -2.63 -10.16 0.91
N LEU A 236 -2.32 -8.87 1.09
CA LEU A 236 -1.79 -8.05 0.01
C LEU A 236 -0.48 -8.62 -0.57
N GLY A 237 0.40 -9.17 0.29
CA GLY A 237 1.60 -9.90 -0.17
C GLY A 237 1.27 -11.13 -1.02
N PHE A 238 0.21 -11.88 -0.67
CA PHE A 238 -0.30 -12.98 -1.50
C PHE A 238 -0.80 -12.47 -2.86
N TYR A 239 -1.51 -11.34 -2.91
CA TYR A 239 -1.97 -10.76 -4.17
C TYR A 239 -0.82 -10.28 -5.06
N ILE A 240 0.23 -9.71 -4.50
CA ILE A 240 1.44 -9.33 -5.24
C ILE A 240 2.14 -10.56 -5.85
N PHE A 241 1.95 -11.75 -5.27
CA PHE A 241 2.52 -12.99 -5.78
C PHE A 241 1.73 -13.62 -6.94
N LEU A 242 0.48 -13.19 -7.22
CA LEU A 242 -0.39 -13.76 -8.26
C LEU A 242 0.25 -13.81 -9.67
N PRO A 243 1.01 -12.79 -10.15
CA PRO A 243 1.69 -12.88 -11.43
C PRO A 243 2.65 -14.08 -11.50
N ARG A 244 3.34 -14.40 -10.41
CA ARG A 244 4.24 -15.57 -10.33
C ARG A 244 3.47 -16.88 -10.42
N LEU A 245 2.33 -16.98 -9.73
CA LEU A 245 1.44 -18.16 -9.84
C LEU A 245 0.98 -18.37 -11.28
N ALA A 246 0.57 -17.29 -11.97
CA ALA A 246 0.21 -17.34 -13.36
C ALA A 246 1.36 -17.83 -14.23
N ALA A 247 2.58 -17.33 -13.99
CA ALA A 247 3.78 -17.76 -14.71
C ALA A 247 4.12 -19.24 -14.48
N ARG A 248 3.91 -19.76 -13.27
CA ARG A 248 4.06 -21.18 -12.95
C ARG A 248 3.08 -22.05 -13.77
N MET A 249 1.87 -21.55 -14.01
CA MET A 249 0.87 -22.18 -14.86
C MET A 249 1.12 -21.97 -16.38
N GLY A 250 2.29 -21.43 -16.76
CA GLY A 250 2.67 -21.19 -18.14
C GLY A 250 2.11 -19.91 -18.75
N LYS A 251 1.51 -19.02 -17.94
CA LYS A 251 0.93 -17.73 -18.39
C LYS A 251 1.78 -16.57 -17.94
N THR A 252 2.54 -16.02 -18.88
CA THR A 252 3.34 -14.79 -18.67
C THR A 252 2.67 -13.55 -19.26
N ASP A 253 1.82 -13.74 -20.28
CA ASP A 253 0.93 -12.71 -20.81
C ASP A 253 -0.33 -12.63 -19.95
N LEU A 254 -0.48 -11.54 -19.22
CA LEU A 254 -1.60 -11.27 -18.32
C LEU A 254 -2.66 -10.36 -18.96
N SER A 255 -2.52 -9.96 -20.22
CA SER A 255 -3.39 -8.98 -20.88
C SER A 255 -4.87 -9.35 -20.83
N GLN A 256 -5.20 -10.64 -20.93
CA GLN A 256 -6.56 -11.15 -20.83
C GLN A 256 -7.18 -10.95 -19.43
N SER A 257 -6.35 -10.79 -18.39
CA SER A 257 -6.81 -10.48 -17.03
C SER A 257 -7.08 -8.99 -16.83
N ALA A 258 -6.70 -8.11 -17.77
CA ALA A 258 -6.85 -6.67 -17.63
C ALA A 258 -8.29 -6.21 -17.32
N PRO A 259 -9.36 -6.72 -17.97
CA PRO A 259 -10.72 -6.31 -17.65
C PRO A 259 -11.14 -6.65 -16.21
N ILE A 260 -10.74 -7.81 -15.70
CA ILE A 260 -11.08 -8.24 -14.34
C ILE A 260 -10.29 -7.46 -13.29
N ILE A 261 -9.02 -7.16 -13.58
CA ILE A 261 -8.18 -6.32 -12.72
C ILE A 261 -8.74 -4.90 -12.66
N LEU A 262 -9.12 -4.34 -13.81
CA LEU A 262 -9.75 -3.02 -13.87
C LEU A 262 -11.07 -2.99 -13.10
N LEU A 263 -11.92 -4.02 -13.27
CA LEU A 263 -13.16 -4.16 -12.49
C LEU A 263 -12.84 -4.23 -10.99
N GLY A 264 -11.85 -5.03 -10.59
CA GLY A 264 -11.41 -5.12 -9.19
C GLY A 264 -10.97 -3.76 -8.63
N LEU A 265 -10.20 -2.98 -9.38
CA LEU A 265 -9.79 -1.62 -8.97
C LEU A 265 -10.99 -0.67 -8.83
N VAL A 266 -11.97 -0.75 -9.74
CA VAL A 266 -13.22 0.03 -9.65
C VAL A 266 -14.03 -0.38 -8.42
N LEU A 267 -14.19 -1.69 -8.16
CA LEU A 267 -14.89 -2.20 -6.99
C LEU A 267 -14.19 -1.77 -5.70
N LEU A 268 -12.87 -1.84 -5.65
CA LEU A 268 -12.07 -1.39 -4.50
C LEU A 268 -12.27 0.09 -4.22
N GLY A 269 -12.19 0.94 -5.25
CA GLY A 269 -12.38 2.39 -5.13
C GLY A 269 -13.81 2.76 -4.73
N ALA A 270 -14.82 2.19 -5.39
CA ALA A 270 -16.23 2.40 -5.08
C ALA A 270 -16.57 1.92 -3.66
N GLY A 271 -16.06 0.74 -3.28
CA GLY A 271 -16.23 0.17 -1.95
C GLY A 271 -15.57 1.03 -0.87
N ALA A 272 -14.36 1.52 -1.08
CA ALA A 272 -13.67 2.40 -0.13
C ALA A 272 -14.50 3.66 0.17
N ILE A 273 -15.11 4.27 -0.85
CA ILE A 273 -15.98 5.45 -0.70
C ILE A 273 -17.29 5.08 0.03
N LEU A 274 -17.94 4.00 -0.40
CA LEU A 274 -19.23 3.59 0.16
C LEU A 274 -19.08 3.15 1.62
N PHE A 275 -18.13 2.25 1.89
CA PHE A 275 -17.93 1.69 3.23
C PHE A 275 -17.25 2.70 4.17
N GLY A 276 -16.48 3.65 3.66
CA GLY A 276 -16.01 4.79 4.43
C GLY A 276 -17.21 5.55 5.04
N ARG A 277 -18.18 5.94 4.20
CA ARG A 277 -19.43 6.62 4.66
C ARG A 277 -20.31 5.71 5.52
N LEU A 278 -20.40 4.44 5.17
CA LEU A 278 -21.21 3.48 5.93
C LEU A 278 -20.62 3.27 7.33
N SER A 279 -19.29 3.21 7.46
CA SER A 279 -18.63 3.04 8.75
C SER A 279 -18.87 4.22 9.72
N ASP A 280 -19.11 5.43 9.18
CA ASP A 280 -19.54 6.58 9.98
C ASP A 280 -20.97 6.41 10.56
N LYS A 281 -21.83 5.71 9.82
CA LYS A 281 -23.25 5.54 10.20
C LYS A 281 -23.51 4.34 11.09
N ILE A 282 -22.98 3.16 10.74
CA ILE A 282 -23.25 1.90 11.46
C ILE A 282 -22.17 1.56 12.50
N GLY A 283 -21.05 2.28 12.47
CA GLY A 283 -19.89 2.12 13.34
C GLY A 283 -18.73 1.35 12.71
N ARG A 284 -17.51 1.72 13.09
CA ARG A 284 -16.24 1.19 12.54
C ARG A 284 -16.14 -0.33 12.64
N THR A 285 -16.38 -0.86 13.85
CA THR A 285 -16.23 -2.30 14.13
C THR A 285 -17.22 -3.16 13.33
N LYS A 286 -18.47 -2.74 13.16
CA LYS A 286 -19.43 -3.48 12.36
C LYS A 286 -19.03 -3.53 10.89
N THR A 287 -18.54 -2.41 10.36
CA THR A 287 -18.06 -2.34 8.97
C THR A 287 -16.80 -3.18 8.78
N MET A 288 -15.89 -3.24 9.76
CA MET A 288 -14.74 -4.16 9.73
C MET A 288 -15.16 -5.62 9.69
N VAL A 289 -16.21 -6.02 10.45
CA VAL A 289 -16.74 -7.40 10.42
C VAL A 289 -17.29 -7.73 9.03
N ILE A 290 -18.07 -6.84 8.41
CA ILE A 290 -18.57 -7.02 7.03
C ILE A 290 -17.39 -7.23 6.08
N GLY A 291 -16.37 -6.39 6.18
CA GLY A 291 -15.17 -6.49 5.35
C GLY A 291 -14.40 -7.79 5.59
N ALA A 292 -14.25 -8.20 6.85
CA ALA A 292 -13.55 -9.45 7.18
C ALA A 292 -14.27 -10.69 6.62
N LEU A 293 -15.59 -10.74 6.72
CA LEU A 293 -16.39 -11.83 6.14
C LEU A 293 -16.30 -11.82 4.60
N GLY A 294 -16.32 -10.64 3.99
CA GLY A 294 -16.12 -10.48 2.55
C GLY A 294 -14.76 -11.01 2.09
N GLU A 295 -13.68 -10.62 2.77
CA GLU A 295 -12.32 -11.02 2.44
C GLU A 295 -12.10 -12.53 2.63
N ILE A 296 -12.58 -13.11 3.74
CA ILE A 296 -12.52 -14.55 3.97
C ILE A 296 -13.25 -15.30 2.86
N GLY A 297 -14.48 -14.88 2.55
CA GLY A 297 -15.27 -15.49 1.48
C GLY A 297 -14.58 -15.37 0.12
N PHE A 298 -14.00 -14.22 -0.19
CA PHE A 298 -13.25 -14.02 -1.42
C PHE A 298 -12.05 -14.96 -1.52
N LEU A 299 -11.22 -15.04 -0.48
CA LEU A 299 -10.05 -15.93 -0.46
C LEU A 299 -10.42 -17.41 -0.61
N LEU A 300 -11.59 -17.82 -0.10
CA LEU A 300 -12.08 -19.20 -0.25
C LEU A 300 -12.61 -19.51 -1.65
N VAL A 301 -13.17 -18.52 -2.34
CA VAL A 301 -13.71 -18.68 -3.71
C VAL A 301 -12.61 -18.49 -4.78
N LEU A 302 -11.57 -17.73 -4.45
CA LEU A 302 -10.54 -17.33 -5.40
C LEU A 302 -9.79 -18.50 -6.10
N PRO A 303 -9.49 -19.64 -5.46
CA PRO A 303 -8.89 -20.80 -6.14
C PRO A 303 -9.71 -21.31 -7.31
N GLU A 304 -11.04 -21.34 -7.15
CA GLU A 304 -11.99 -21.83 -8.15
C GLU A 304 -12.20 -20.87 -9.33
N VAL A 305 -11.85 -19.59 -9.13
CA VAL A 305 -11.91 -18.54 -10.17
C VAL A 305 -10.56 -18.38 -10.86
N PHE A 306 -9.46 -18.33 -10.10
CA PHE A 306 -8.14 -18.00 -10.60
C PHE A 306 -7.59 -19.06 -11.57
N GLY A 307 -7.66 -20.34 -11.20
CA GLY A 307 -7.15 -21.42 -12.02
C GLY A 307 -7.81 -21.50 -13.41
N PRO A 308 -9.14 -21.62 -13.50
CA PRO A 308 -9.86 -21.65 -14.76
C PRO A 308 -9.65 -20.38 -15.60
N LEU A 309 -9.70 -19.19 -14.99
CA LEU A 309 -9.54 -17.93 -15.70
C LEU A 309 -8.16 -17.78 -16.36
N ILE A 310 -7.10 -18.20 -15.66
CA ILE A 310 -5.75 -18.17 -16.21
C ILE A 310 -5.51 -19.26 -17.26
N SER A 311 -6.24 -20.37 -17.20
CA SER A 311 -6.09 -21.49 -18.12
C SER A 311 -6.68 -21.24 -19.52
N VAL A 312 -7.44 -20.16 -19.70
CA VAL A 312 -8.04 -19.80 -21.00
C VAL A 312 -6.96 -19.57 -22.06
N PRO A 313 -7.11 -20.10 -23.29
CA PRO A 313 -6.13 -19.92 -24.36
C PRO A 313 -5.92 -18.43 -24.72
N PRO A 314 -4.70 -18.04 -25.12
CA PRO A 314 -4.45 -16.69 -25.64
C PRO A 314 -5.34 -16.37 -26.85
N GLY A 315 -5.84 -15.13 -26.92
CA GLY A 315 -6.72 -14.68 -28.02
C GLY A 315 -8.20 -15.04 -27.86
N THR A 316 -8.59 -15.79 -26.81
CA THR A 316 -10.00 -16.01 -26.48
C THR A 316 -10.66 -14.69 -26.09
N PRO A 317 -11.86 -14.36 -26.63
CA PRO A 317 -12.59 -13.18 -26.21
C PRO A 317 -12.79 -13.17 -24.69
N TRP A 318 -12.63 -12.02 -24.05
CA TRP A 318 -12.74 -11.90 -22.58
C TRP A 318 -14.08 -12.41 -22.04
N ILE A 319 -15.17 -12.27 -22.82
CA ILE A 319 -16.50 -12.76 -22.43
C ILE A 319 -16.55 -14.29 -22.30
N ASP A 320 -15.82 -15.01 -23.19
CA ASP A 320 -15.75 -16.46 -23.14
C ASP A 320 -14.88 -16.94 -21.98
N SER A 321 -13.88 -16.15 -21.60
CA SER A 321 -13.08 -16.41 -20.39
C SER A 321 -13.96 -16.36 -19.13
N TYR A 322 -14.93 -15.46 -19.07
CA TYR A 322 -15.90 -15.39 -17.96
C TYR A 322 -16.89 -16.55 -17.97
N ASN A 323 -17.32 -16.99 -19.14
CA ASN A 323 -18.21 -18.14 -19.25
C ASN A 323 -17.58 -19.42 -18.68
N THR A 324 -16.24 -19.54 -18.73
CA THR A 324 -15.51 -20.68 -18.16
C THR A 324 -15.62 -20.72 -16.63
N VAL A 325 -15.66 -19.56 -15.95
CA VAL A 325 -15.77 -19.44 -14.50
C VAL A 325 -17.23 -19.38 -14.03
N GLY A 326 -18.13 -18.95 -14.92
CA GLY A 326 -19.56 -18.86 -14.68
C GLY A 326 -19.93 -17.90 -13.56
N PRO A 327 -21.00 -18.20 -12.80
CA PRO A 327 -21.52 -17.31 -11.74
C PRO A 327 -20.53 -17.05 -10.59
N LEU A 328 -19.51 -17.89 -10.40
CA LEU A 328 -18.53 -17.73 -9.32
C LEU A 328 -17.76 -16.42 -9.41
N ILE A 329 -17.56 -15.87 -10.60
CA ILE A 329 -16.90 -14.58 -10.77
C ILE A 329 -17.71 -13.43 -10.16
N ILE A 330 -19.06 -13.51 -10.24
CA ILE A 330 -19.95 -12.52 -9.65
C ILE A 330 -19.88 -12.61 -8.13
N VAL A 331 -19.89 -13.85 -7.61
CA VAL A 331 -19.76 -14.12 -6.16
C VAL A 331 -18.40 -13.60 -5.67
N ALA A 332 -17.30 -13.90 -6.36
CA ALA A 332 -15.99 -13.41 -6.01
C ALA A 332 -15.92 -11.87 -6.05
N GLY A 333 -16.46 -11.23 -7.09
CA GLY A 333 -16.52 -9.77 -7.19
C GLY A 333 -17.34 -9.12 -6.07
N PHE A 334 -18.46 -9.72 -5.69
CA PHE A 334 -19.28 -9.24 -4.56
C PHE A 334 -18.54 -9.37 -3.23
N LEU A 335 -17.90 -10.52 -2.96
CA LEU A 335 -17.13 -10.75 -1.76
C LEU A 335 -15.92 -9.82 -1.67
N PHE A 336 -15.20 -9.62 -2.78
CA PHE A 336 -14.10 -8.65 -2.87
C PHE A 336 -14.58 -7.21 -2.60
N PHE A 337 -15.74 -6.84 -3.16
CA PHE A 337 -16.37 -5.55 -2.87
C PHE A 337 -16.67 -5.39 -1.38
N LEU A 338 -17.21 -6.41 -0.70
CA LEU A 338 -17.38 -6.37 0.76
C LEU A 338 -16.03 -6.27 1.49
N GLY A 339 -15.00 -6.99 1.04
CA GLY A 339 -13.64 -6.94 1.59
C GLY A 339 -13.03 -5.54 1.58
N SER A 340 -13.36 -4.73 0.56
CA SER A 340 -12.91 -3.34 0.46
C SER A 340 -13.33 -2.44 1.63
N ALA A 341 -14.27 -2.89 2.47
CA ALA A 341 -14.70 -2.19 3.68
C ALA A 341 -13.61 -2.12 4.78
N LEU A 342 -12.62 -3.02 4.74
CA LEU A 342 -11.61 -3.14 5.79
C LEU A 342 -10.74 -1.91 5.89
N VAL A 343 -10.09 -1.50 4.80
CA VAL A 343 -9.10 -0.41 4.79
C VAL A 343 -9.67 0.89 5.36
N PRO A 344 -10.77 1.45 4.83
CA PRO A 344 -11.30 2.72 5.33
C PRO A 344 -11.77 2.62 6.78
N SER A 345 -12.33 1.47 7.19
CA SER A 345 -12.82 1.28 8.56
C SER A 345 -11.69 1.15 9.57
N ILE A 346 -10.62 0.44 9.25
CA ILE A 346 -9.42 0.29 10.10
C ILE A 346 -8.72 1.65 10.25
N LEU A 347 -8.49 2.37 9.14
CA LEU A 347 -7.85 3.68 9.18
C LEU A 347 -8.64 4.70 9.99
N ALA A 348 -9.96 4.72 9.80
CA ALA A 348 -10.84 5.59 10.57
C ALA A 348 -10.82 5.22 12.07
N TYR A 349 -10.84 3.92 12.41
CA TYR A 349 -10.77 3.46 13.80
C TYR A 349 -9.44 3.88 14.46
N ILE A 350 -8.30 3.70 13.78
CA ILE A 350 -7.00 4.16 14.27
C ILE A 350 -7.03 5.68 14.50
N GLY A 351 -7.57 6.44 13.53
CA GLY A 351 -7.70 7.89 13.64
C GLY A 351 -8.56 8.34 14.81
N ASP A 352 -9.63 7.61 15.11
CA ASP A 352 -10.58 7.91 16.20
C ASP A 352 -9.96 7.57 17.58
N LYS A 353 -9.20 6.46 17.68
CA LYS A 353 -8.71 5.88 18.94
C LYS A 353 -7.25 6.20 19.27
N ALA A 354 -6.44 6.64 18.31
CA ALA A 354 -5.07 7.06 18.58
C ALA A 354 -5.06 8.36 19.38
N ALA A 355 -4.16 8.43 20.38
CA ALA A 355 -3.95 9.64 21.17
C ALA A 355 -3.54 10.81 20.25
N LYS A 356 -4.16 11.97 20.43
CA LYS A 356 -3.99 13.15 19.54
C LYS A 356 -2.53 13.55 19.34
N GLU A 357 -1.72 13.40 20.39
CA GLU A 357 -0.30 13.75 20.42
C GLU A 357 0.57 12.77 19.60
N PHE A 358 0.11 11.53 19.40
CA PHE A 358 0.85 10.45 18.76
C PHE A 358 0.28 10.00 17.41
N ARG A 359 -0.67 10.73 16.83
CA ARG A 359 -1.29 10.36 15.52
C ARG A 359 -0.26 10.18 14.42
N GLY A 360 0.78 11.01 14.37
CA GLY A 360 1.87 10.85 13.39
C GLY A 360 2.69 9.57 13.61
N SER A 361 2.92 9.19 14.87
CA SER A 361 3.62 7.95 15.22
C SER A 361 2.77 6.70 14.92
N ALA A 362 1.45 6.79 15.10
CA ALA A 362 0.52 5.73 14.70
C ALA A 362 0.53 5.48 13.19
N MET A 363 0.68 6.53 12.37
CA MET A 363 0.85 6.38 10.91
C MET A 363 2.20 5.75 10.55
N GLY A 364 3.26 5.99 11.33
CA GLY A 364 4.55 5.28 11.17
C GLY A 364 4.43 3.78 11.46
N LEU A 365 3.69 3.41 12.50
CA LEU A 365 3.39 2.01 12.81
C LEU A 365 2.56 1.36 11.69
N TYR A 366 1.58 2.08 11.16
CA TYR A 366 0.80 1.64 10.01
C TYR A 366 1.70 1.29 8.81
N SER A 367 2.64 2.16 8.45
CA SER A 367 3.58 1.92 7.34
C SER A 367 4.50 0.72 7.60
N LEU A 368 5.00 0.56 8.82
CA LEU A 368 5.83 -0.58 9.21
C LEU A 368 5.05 -1.90 9.10
N MET A 369 3.79 -1.90 9.57
CA MET A 369 2.89 -3.06 9.44
C MET A 369 2.59 -3.38 7.98
N LEU A 370 2.41 -2.36 7.13
CA LEU A 370 2.16 -2.52 5.70
C LEU A 370 3.34 -3.25 5.02
N SER A 371 4.54 -2.70 5.12
CA SER A 371 5.73 -3.30 4.49
C SER A 371 6.07 -4.66 5.09
N GLY A 372 6.00 -4.81 6.43
CA GLY A 372 6.25 -6.07 7.11
C GLY A 372 5.25 -7.16 6.75
N GLY A 373 3.96 -6.83 6.69
CA GLY A 373 2.90 -7.77 6.31
C GLY A 373 3.03 -8.21 4.86
N ILE A 374 3.30 -7.29 3.92
CA ILE A 374 3.54 -7.63 2.52
C ILE A 374 4.73 -8.60 2.39
N ALA A 375 5.83 -8.34 3.10
CA ALA A 375 7.00 -9.22 3.07
C ALA A 375 6.67 -10.63 3.56
N VAL A 376 5.99 -10.74 4.71
CA VAL A 376 5.55 -12.02 5.27
C VAL A 376 4.59 -12.73 4.32
N GLY A 377 3.64 -12.00 3.75
CA GLY A 377 2.67 -12.55 2.79
C GLY A 377 3.33 -13.11 1.53
N LEU A 378 4.29 -12.39 0.96
CA LEU A 378 5.07 -12.88 -0.18
C LEU A 378 5.82 -14.18 0.16
N LEU A 379 6.54 -14.22 1.28
CA LEU A 379 7.27 -15.42 1.71
C LEU A 379 6.34 -16.62 1.91
N LEU A 380 5.22 -16.41 2.60
CA LEU A 380 4.24 -17.47 2.85
C LEU A 380 3.57 -17.94 1.57
N ALA A 381 3.25 -17.03 0.63
CA ALA A 381 2.70 -17.37 -0.68
C ALA A 381 3.65 -18.27 -1.48
N GLY A 382 4.94 -17.93 -1.53
CA GLY A 382 5.94 -18.74 -2.24
C GLY A 382 6.12 -20.11 -1.62
N ILE A 383 6.18 -20.22 -0.29
CA ILE A 383 6.28 -21.49 0.42
C ILE A 383 5.03 -22.33 0.21
N ALA A 384 3.85 -21.74 0.33
CA ALA A 384 2.59 -22.44 0.13
C ALA A 384 2.45 -22.96 -1.30
N ASP A 385 2.89 -22.19 -2.30
CA ASP A 385 2.88 -22.63 -3.68
C ASP A 385 3.83 -23.82 -3.93
N ASP A 386 5.03 -23.82 -3.36
CA ASP A 386 5.96 -24.94 -3.49
C ASP A 386 5.45 -26.21 -2.79
N LEU A 387 4.68 -26.08 -1.70
CA LEU A 387 4.12 -27.21 -0.94
C LEU A 387 2.83 -27.79 -1.54
N GLY A 388 1.93 -26.96 -2.06
CA GLY A 388 0.60 -27.43 -2.47
C GLY A 388 -0.03 -26.63 -3.61
N GLY A 389 0.77 -25.82 -4.33
CA GLY A 389 0.32 -25.08 -5.51
C GLY A 389 -0.68 -23.98 -5.19
N VAL A 390 -1.43 -23.57 -6.21
CA VAL A 390 -2.36 -22.43 -6.18
C VAL A 390 -3.38 -22.53 -5.03
N GLN A 391 -3.95 -23.73 -4.80
CA GLN A 391 -4.94 -23.92 -3.73
C GLN A 391 -4.34 -23.68 -2.36
N ALA A 392 -3.12 -24.18 -2.10
CA ALA A 392 -2.46 -23.98 -0.82
C ALA A 392 -2.16 -22.50 -0.55
N VAL A 393 -1.83 -21.72 -1.59
CA VAL A 393 -1.62 -20.26 -1.48
C VAL A 393 -2.88 -19.59 -0.94
N PHE A 394 -4.02 -19.79 -1.57
CA PHE A 394 -5.26 -19.09 -1.18
C PHE A 394 -5.84 -19.61 0.15
N TYR A 395 -5.80 -20.91 0.40
CA TYR A 395 -6.30 -21.44 1.67
C TYR A 395 -5.41 -21.04 2.85
N SER A 396 -4.08 -20.99 2.67
CA SER A 396 -3.20 -20.49 3.73
C SER A 396 -3.45 -18.99 4.02
N ALA A 397 -3.68 -18.18 2.99
CA ALA A 397 -4.08 -16.78 3.15
C ALA A 397 -5.41 -16.66 3.94
N ALA A 398 -6.42 -17.47 3.58
CA ALA A 398 -7.71 -17.47 4.27
C ALA A 398 -7.59 -17.89 5.75
N ILE A 399 -6.78 -18.90 6.05
CA ILE A 399 -6.55 -19.38 7.42
C ILE A 399 -5.87 -18.30 8.26
N ILE A 400 -4.79 -17.70 7.73
CA ILE A 400 -4.04 -16.64 8.43
C ILE A 400 -4.93 -15.43 8.68
N PHE A 401 -5.64 -14.98 7.62
CA PHE A 401 -6.53 -13.83 7.73
C PHE A 401 -7.66 -14.08 8.73
N SER A 402 -8.29 -15.25 8.70
CA SER A 402 -9.36 -15.61 9.63
C SER A 402 -8.86 -15.68 11.07
N GLY A 403 -7.72 -16.32 11.33
CA GLY A 403 -7.16 -16.45 12.67
C GLY A 403 -6.82 -15.10 13.30
N LEU A 404 -6.16 -14.21 12.54
CA LEU A 404 -5.80 -12.88 13.03
C LEU A 404 -7.01 -11.95 13.15
N SER A 405 -8.01 -12.09 12.28
CA SER A 405 -9.28 -11.35 12.40
C SER A 405 -10.07 -11.76 13.65
N LEU A 406 -10.13 -13.06 13.95
CA LEU A 406 -10.74 -13.57 15.19
C LEU A 406 -9.97 -13.09 16.44
N THR A 407 -8.63 -13.03 16.35
CA THR A 407 -7.80 -12.47 17.43
C THR A 407 -8.16 -11.01 17.70
N SER A 408 -8.29 -10.18 16.65
CA SER A 408 -8.73 -8.79 16.79
C SER A 408 -10.14 -8.69 17.38
N ALA A 409 -11.08 -9.52 16.91
CA ALA A 409 -12.45 -9.53 17.44
C ALA A 409 -12.48 -9.87 18.93
N TYR A 410 -11.70 -10.86 19.36
CA TYR A 410 -11.55 -11.24 20.77
C TYR A 410 -10.95 -10.11 21.62
N LEU A 411 -9.89 -9.45 21.15
CA LEU A 411 -9.24 -8.37 21.88
C LEU A 411 -10.17 -7.15 22.03
N LEU A 412 -10.91 -6.78 20.99
CA LEU A 412 -11.90 -5.71 21.03
C LEU A 412 -13.04 -6.03 22.00
N TYR A 413 -13.52 -7.28 22.01
CA TYR A 413 -14.54 -7.73 22.96
C TYR A 413 -14.04 -7.63 24.41
N ARG A 414 -12.83 -8.11 24.69
CA ARG A 414 -12.20 -8.05 26.01
C ARG A 414 -12.03 -6.60 26.51
N ASN A 415 -11.56 -5.69 25.64
CA ASN A 415 -11.41 -4.27 25.99
C ASN A 415 -12.75 -3.66 26.39
N LYS A 416 -13.82 -3.94 25.64
CA LYS A 416 -15.17 -3.46 25.94
C LYS A 416 -15.71 -3.99 27.27
N GLN A 417 -15.42 -5.23 27.62
CA GLN A 417 -15.80 -5.78 28.93
C GLN A 417 -15.07 -5.08 30.08
N SER A 418 -13.77 -4.82 29.91
CA SER A 418 -12.97 -4.09 30.94
C SER A 418 -13.49 -2.67 31.15
N GLU A 419 -13.87 -1.95 30.10
CA GLU A 419 -14.48 -0.62 30.21
C GLU A 419 -15.82 -0.64 30.95
N ASN A 420 -16.68 -1.62 30.62
CA ASN A 420 -17.99 -1.78 31.28
C ASN A 420 -17.80 -2.09 32.78
N SER A 421 -16.87 -2.97 33.13
CA SER A 421 -16.58 -3.31 34.55
C SER A 421 -16.07 -2.13 35.32
N ALA A 422 -15.15 -1.33 34.73
CA ALA A 422 -14.63 -0.11 35.36
C ALA A 422 -15.74 0.93 35.55
N SER A 423 -16.65 1.09 34.62
CA SER A 423 -17.78 2.02 34.72
C SER A 423 -18.80 1.64 35.79
N VAL A 424 -19.00 0.34 36.03
CA VAL A 424 -19.86 -0.16 37.12
C VAL A 424 -19.25 0.12 38.46
N VAL A 425 -17.94 -0.12 38.63
CA VAL A 425 -17.21 0.16 39.88
C VAL A 425 -17.20 1.66 40.21
N SER A 426 -17.04 2.53 39.19
CA SER A 426 -17.04 3.98 39.38
C SER A 426 -18.42 4.56 39.74
N LYS A 427 -19.51 3.85 39.43
CA LYS A 427 -20.90 4.24 39.74
C LYS A 427 -21.41 3.65 41.05
N ALA A 428 -20.64 2.75 41.70
CA ALA A 428 -21.01 2.25 43.00
C ALA A 428 -20.99 3.42 44.02
N PRO A 429 -22.10 3.70 44.75
CA PRO A 429 -22.10 4.76 45.74
C PRO A 429 -21.04 4.45 46.81
N ASN A 430 -20.23 5.47 47.15
CA ASN A 430 -19.36 5.42 48.34
C ASN A 430 -20.23 5.18 49.56
N ILE A 431 -20.55 3.92 49.84
CA ILE A 431 -21.07 3.48 51.12
C ILE A 431 -19.82 3.24 52.00
N LEU A 432 -19.24 4.32 52.47
CA LEU A 432 -18.33 4.27 53.62
C LEU A 432 -18.97 5.07 54.73
N VAL A 433 -19.35 4.33 55.74
CA VAL A 433 -19.75 4.69 57.09
C VAL A 433 -18.67 5.55 57.78
#